data_7038611d8f5eef8365dbdf1c5b32a580
#
_entry.id   7038611d8f5eef8365dbdf1c5b32a580
#
_cell.length_a   1.000
_cell.length_b   1.000
_cell.length_c   1.000
_cell.angle_alpha   90.00
_cell.angle_beta   90.00
_cell.angle_gamma   90.00
#
_symmetry.space_group_name_H-M   'P 1'
#
loop_
_entity.id
_entity.type
_entity.pdbx_description
1 polymer ?
#
loop_
_entity_poly.entity_id
_entity_poly.type
_entity_poly.pdbx_seq_one_letter_code
_entity_poly.pdbx_strand_id
1 'polypeptide(L)'
;SGQVETRLAQMPLVMHPSPRTALFLGYGTGYTANAAALDPRVSVKAVDLLPEVIDAAGIFALKQGAPASASPVATVAADARRYVQSTTDRHDVIVADLFHPARNGAGSLYTLEHFAAVRSRLEPGGLFCQWLALHQMDIETLRSIVAAFVQVYPNAVAVLASNSLDTPVVGLISRPDQPAWQVETVRSRMTEVSPRMAKALKGAKL
;
A
#
# COMPACT_ATOMS: atom_id res chain seq x y z
N SER A 1 14.63 -5.93 6.41
CA SER A 1 13.82 -5.97 6.09
C SER A 1 12.58 -6.69 5.60
N GLY A 2 12.55 -7.87 5.08
CA GLY A 2 11.33 -8.51 4.54
C GLY A 2 10.09 -8.56 5.45
N GLN A 3 10.23 -8.32 6.75
CA GLN A 3 9.12 -8.21 7.68
C GLN A 3 8.34 -6.89 7.52
N VAL A 4 9.05 -5.78 7.25
CA VAL A 4 8.41 -4.48 7.06
C VAL A 4 7.61 -4.49 5.76
N GLU A 5 8.21 -4.92 4.66
CA GLU A 5 7.56 -5.00 3.35
C GLU A 5 6.33 -5.92 3.39
N THR A 6 6.40 -7.03 4.15
CA THR A 6 5.23 -7.88 4.38
C THR A 6 4.12 -7.13 5.12
N ARG A 7 4.45 -6.33 6.14
CA ARG A 7 3.45 -5.50 6.84
C ARG A 7 2.84 -4.45 5.93
N LEU A 8 3.67 -3.79 5.09
CA LEU A 8 3.18 -2.79 4.12
C LEU A 8 2.13 -3.37 3.18
N ALA A 9 2.28 -4.65 2.81
CA ALA A 9 1.32 -5.36 1.98
C ALA A 9 0.08 -5.81 2.76
N GLN A 10 0.29 -6.48 3.90
CA GLN A 10 -0.76 -7.24 4.57
C GLN A 10 -1.67 -6.38 5.44
N MET A 11 -1.15 -5.32 6.08
CA MET A 11 -1.97 -4.48 6.95
C MET A 11 -3.16 -3.86 6.20
N PRO A 12 -3.01 -3.22 5.02
CA PRO A 12 -4.16 -2.69 4.28
C PRO A 12 -5.16 -3.78 3.89
N LEU A 13 -4.68 -4.96 3.49
CA LEU A 13 -5.55 -6.07 3.09
C LEU A 13 -6.37 -6.60 4.27
N VAL A 14 -5.75 -6.78 5.44
CA VAL A 14 -6.46 -7.24 6.66
C VAL A 14 -7.46 -6.18 7.14
N MET A 15 -7.16 -4.92 6.96
CA MET A 15 -8.06 -3.83 7.35
C MET A 15 -9.27 -3.68 6.42
N HIS A 16 -9.24 -4.22 5.20
CA HIS A 16 -10.41 -4.29 4.33
C HIS A 16 -11.21 -5.59 4.60
N PRO A 17 -12.57 -5.54 4.66
CA PRO A 17 -13.38 -6.70 5.05
C PRO A 17 -13.26 -7.91 4.13
N SER A 18 -13.18 -7.69 2.83
CA SER A 18 -13.16 -8.74 1.82
C SER A 18 -12.48 -8.24 0.55
N PRO A 19 -11.15 -8.03 0.56
CA PRO A 19 -10.45 -7.53 -0.62
C PRO A 19 -10.42 -8.59 -1.72
N ARG A 20 -10.72 -8.19 -2.95
CA ARG A 20 -10.62 -9.01 -4.17
C ARG A 20 -9.64 -8.44 -5.16
N THR A 21 -9.46 -7.11 -5.15
CA THR A 21 -8.57 -6.39 -6.03
C THR A 21 -7.70 -5.44 -5.24
N ALA A 22 -6.41 -5.43 -5.54
CA ALA A 22 -5.46 -4.51 -4.95
C ALA A 22 -4.58 -3.83 -6.02
N LEU A 23 -4.42 -2.52 -5.92
CA LEU A 23 -3.52 -1.73 -6.75
C LEU A 23 -2.37 -1.20 -5.90
N PHE A 24 -1.15 -1.47 -6.33
CA PHE A 24 0.05 -0.90 -5.73
C PHE A 24 0.60 0.21 -6.64
N LEU A 25 0.68 1.42 -6.12
CA LEU A 25 1.36 2.54 -6.75
C LEU A 25 2.83 2.51 -6.27
N GLY A 26 3.72 2.13 -7.16
CA GLY A 26 5.09 1.72 -6.87
C GLY A 26 5.21 0.20 -6.80
N TYR A 27 6.11 -0.36 -7.62
CA TYR A 27 6.45 -1.78 -7.62
C TYR A 27 7.81 -2.06 -6.99
N GLY A 28 8.78 -1.20 -7.28
CA GLY A 28 10.13 -1.28 -6.73
C GLY A 28 10.74 -2.66 -6.90
N THR A 29 11.14 -3.28 -5.80
CA THR A 29 11.70 -4.65 -5.81
C THR A 29 10.65 -5.75 -6.01
N GLY A 30 9.39 -5.41 -6.10
CA GLY A 30 8.27 -6.35 -6.20
C GLY A 30 7.89 -7.03 -4.88
N TYR A 31 8.66 -6.84 -3.80
CA TYR A 31 8.44 -7.59 -2.56
C TYR A 31 7.04 -7.35 -1.98
N THR A 32 6.64 -6.07 -1.83
CA THR A 32 5.37 -5.68 -1.22
C THR A 32 4.18 -6.23 -2.03
N ALA A 33 4.17 -6.04 -3.35
CA ALA A 33 3.09 -6.53 -4.20
C ALA A 33 3.01 -8.07 -4.24
N ASN A 34 4.16 -8.75 -4.28
CA ASN A 34 4.19 -10.23 -4.19
C ASN A 34 3.72 -10.74 -2.83
N ALA A 35 4.03 -10.03 -1.74
CA ALA A 35 3.51 -10.36 -0.41
C ALA A 35 1.99 -10.20 -0.34
N ALA A 36 1.41 -9.19 -1.01
CA ALA A 36 -0.03 -9.04 -1.12
C ALA A 36 -0.68 -10.21 -1.90
N ALA A 37 -0.03 -10.66 -2.97
CA ALA A 37 -0.49 -11.77 -3.80
C ALA A 37 -0.35 -13.17 -3.15
N LEU A 38 0.01 -13.25 -1.87
CA LEU A 38 -0.05 -14.50 -1.09
C LEU A 38 -1.48 -14.96 -0.83
N ASP A 39 -2.43 -14.04 -0.80
CA ASP A 39 -3.84 -14.37 -0.72
C ASP A 39 -4.37 -14.66 -2.14
N PRO A 40 -4.70 -15.91 -2.47
CA PRO A 40 -5.17 -16.28 -3.81
C PRO A 40 -6.51 -15.65 -4.18
N ARG A 41 -7.23 -15.07 -3.22
CA ARG A 41 -8.50 -14.36 -3.44
C ARG A 41 -8.31 -12.95 -3.96
N VAL A 42 -7.07 -12.40 -3.85
CA VAL A 42 -6.76 -11.03 -4.22
C VAL A 42 -6.00 -10.99 -5.54
N SER A 43 -6.60 -10.35 -6.53
CA SER A 43 -5.91 -9.99 -7.78
C SER A 43 -5.09 -8.73 -7.55
N VAL A 44 -3.79 -8.82 -7.75
CA VAL A 44 -2.85 -7.72 -7.48
C VAL A 44 -2.34 -7.13 -8.79
N LYS A 45 -2.47 -5.81 -8.90
CA LYS A 45 -1.87 -4.98 -9.97
C LYS A 45 -0.86 -4.02 -9.34
N ALA A 46 0.27 -3.81 -9.99
CA ALA A 46 1.27 -2.83 -9.58
C ALA A 46 1.68 -1.92 -10.74
N VAL A 47 1.90 -0.65 -10.44
CA VAL A 47 2.30 0.37 -11.42
C VAL A 47 3.65 0.91 -11.01
N ASP A 48 4.62 0.93 -11.92
CA ASP A 48 5.91 1.57 -11.71
C ASP A 48 6.28 2.44 -12.91
N LEU A 49 7.02 3.51 -12.65
CA LEU A 49 7.44 4.46 -13.67
C LEU A 49 8.40 3.84 -14.69
N LEU A 50 9.30 2.97 -14.21
CA LEU A 50 10.42 2.46 -14.98
C LEU A 50 10.19 0.98 -15.36
N PRO A 51 10.07 0.66 -16.65
CA PRO A 51 9.96 -0.73 -17.11
C PRO A 51 11.16 -1.57 -16.66
N GLU A 52 12.36 -1.00 -16.59
CA GLU A 52 13.57 -1.68 -16.13
C GLU A 52 13.47 -2.12 -14.68
N VAL A 53 12.76 -1.37 -13.84
CA VAL A 53 12.49 -1.75 -12.45
C VAL A 53 11.57 -2.96 -12.41
N ILE A 54 10.54 -2.97 -13.25
CA ILE A 54 9.61 -4.10 -13.37
C ILE A 54 10.34 -5.36 -13.81
N ASP A 55 11.19 -5.25 -14.83
CA ASP A 55 11.96 -6.39 -15.37
C ASP A 55 12.96 -6.94 -14.36
N ALA A 56 13.60 -6.06 -13.58
CA ALA A 56 14.57 -6.44 -12.55
C ALA A 56 13.92 -6.97 -11.26
N ALA A 57 12.66 -6.66 -11.00
CA ALA A 57 12.00 -6.96 -9.74
C ALA A 57 11.99 -8.47 -9.40
N GLY A 58 11.82 -9.34 -10.39
CA GLY A 58 11.86 -10.78 -10.19
C GLY A 58 13.19 -11.26 -9.61
N ILE A 59 14.32 -10.68 -10.04
CA ILE A 59 15.67 -11.02 -9.54
C ILE A 59 15.83 -10.52 -8.10
N PHE A 60 15.37 -9.31 -7.80
CA PHE A 60 15.44 -8.72 -6.47
C PHE A 60 14.54 -9.45 -5.48
N ALA A 61 13.32 -9.79 -5.89
CA ALA A 61 12.38 -10.53 -5.06
C ALA A 61 12.98 -11.89 -4.61
N LEU A 62 13.57 -12.63 -5.52
CA LEU A 62 14.26 -13.90 -5.21
C LEU A 62 15.43 -13.72 -4.24
N LYS A 63 16.30 -12.73 -4.48
CA LYS A 63 17.46 -12.46 -3.62
C LYS A 63 17.06 -11.99 -2.21
N GLN A 64 15.94 -11.31 -2.07
CA GLN A 64 15.45 -10.83 -0.77
C GLN A 64 14.59 -11.87 -0.04
N GLY A 65 14.39 -13.05 -0.62
CA GLY A 65 13.54 -14.09 -0.04
C GLY A 65 12.07 -13.69 -0.02
N ALA A 66 11.63 -12.92 -1.03
CA ALA A 66 10.22 -12.61 -1.18
C ALA A 66 9.41 -13.92 -1.24
N PRO A 67 8.26 -13.97 -0.57
CA PRO A 67 7.43 -15.15 -0.62
C PRO A 67 6.95 -15.37 -2.06
N ALA A 68 6.93 -16.64 -2.49
CA ALA A 68 6.31 -16.98 -3.77
C ALA A 68 4.82 -16.61 -3.72
N SER A 69 4.41 -15.71 -4.61
CA SER A 69 3.02 -15.29 -4.73
C SER A 69 2.11 -16.48 -5.10
N ALA A 70 0.88 -16.46 -4.62
CA ALA A 70 -0.12 -17.46 -4.98
C ALA A 70 -0.66 -17.23 -6.41
N SER A 71 -0.60 -15.97 -6.87
CA SER A 71 -1.02 -15.55 -8.20
C SER A 71 -0.01 -14.53 -8.75
N PRO A 72 0.20 -14.47 -10.08
CA PRO A 72 1.09 -13.49 -10.67
C PRO A 72 0.58 -12.06 -10.40
N VAL A 73 1.50 -11.15 -10.10
CA VAL A 73 1.22 -9.71 -10.01
C VAL A 73 1.17 -9.15 -11.44
N ALA A 74 0.06 -8.52 -11.81
CA ALA A 74 -0.04 -7.80 -13.07
C ALA A 74 0.72 -6.47 -12.96
N THR A 75 1.68 -6.22 -13.83
CA THR A 75 2.50 -5.01 -13.79
C THR A 75 2.21 -4.07 -14.96
N VAL A 76 2.27 -2.77 -14.72
CA VAL A 76 2.08 -1.72 -15.73
C VAL A 76 3.22 -0.70 -15.61
N ALA A 77 3.95 -0.48 -16.69
CA ALA A 77 4.94 0.58 -16.79
C ALA A 77 4.25 1.91 -17.07
N ALA A 78 4.09 2.75 -16.06
CA ALA A 78 3.43 4.05 -16.18
C ALA A 78 3.77 4.96 -14.99
N ASP A 79 3.65 6.27 -15.20
CA ASP A 79 3.61 7.23 -14.10
C ASP A 79 2.35 6.99 -13.25
N ALA A 80 2.51 6.75 -11.95
CA ALA A 80 1.43 6.38 -11.05
C ALA A 80 0.32 7.44 -10.98
N ARG A 81 0.67 8.74 -11.01
CA ARG A 81 -0.30 9.83 -11.01
C ARG A 81 -1.14 9.84 -12.28
N ARG A 82 -0.47 9.73 -13.43
CA ARG A 82 -1.16 9.69 -14.73
C ARG A 82 -2.02 8.44 -14.87
N TYR A 83 -1.52 7.31 -14.42
CA TYR A 83 -2.27 6.06 -14.42
C TYR A 83 -3.58 6.19 -13.65
N VAL A 84 -3.55 6.68 -12.40
CA VAL A 84 -4.74 6.87 -11.57
C VAL A 84 -5.73 7.85 -12.21
N GLN A 85 -5.24 8.90 -12.87
CA GLN A 85 -6.09 9.88 -13.56
C GLN A 85 -6.76 9.32 -14.81
N SER A 86 -6.08 8.45 -15.56
CA SER A 86 -6.55 7.96 -16.87
C SER A 86 -7.27 6.61 -16.83
N THR A 87 -6.97 5.74 -15.85
CA THR A 87 -7.64 4.43 -15.75
C THR A 87 -9.10 4.58 -15.37
N THR A 88 -9.92 3.63 -15.84
CA THR A 88 -11.30 3.45 -15.37
C THR A 88 -11.42 2.35 -14.32
N ASP A 89 -10.37 1.59 -14.11
CA ASP A 89 -10.34 0.50 -13.14
C ASP A 89 -10.56 1.01 -11.72
N ARG A 90 -11.29 0.23 -10.93
CA ARG A 90 -11.49 0.46 -9.50
C ARG A 90 -10.96 -0.73 -8.71
N HIS A 91 -10.58 -0.46 -7.46
CA HIS A 91 -9.96 -1.46 -6.61
C HIS A 91 -10.51 -1.40 -5.18
N ASP A 92 -10.59 -2.56 -4.54
CA ASP A 92 -10.98 -2.65 -3.12
C ASP A 92 -9.91 -2.04 -2.22
N VAL A 93 -8.63 -2.24 -2.59
CA VAL A 93 -7.50 -1.71 -1.84
C VAL A 93 -6.54 -1.02 -2.80
N ILE A 94 -6.18 0.23 -2.50
CA ILE A 94 -5.09 0.93 -3.17
C ILE A 94 -4.01 1.22 -2.13
N VAL A 95 -2.77 0.90 -2.46
CA VAL A 95 -1.60 1.13 -1.60
C VAL A 95 -0.60 1.96 -2.37
N ALA A 96 -0.25 3.12 -1.84
CA ALA A 96 0.89 3.90 -2.31
C ALA A 96 2.13 3.55 -1.48
N ASP A 97 3.18 3.11 -2.17
CA ASP A 97 4.43 2.69 -1.56
C ASP A 97 5.25 3.89 -1.04
N LEU A 98 6.41 3.62 -0.47
CA LEU A 98 7.32 4.59 0.13
C LEU A 98 8.01 5.42 -0.97
N PHE A 99 7.38 6.52 -1.37
CA PHE A 99 8.01 7.50 -2.25
C PHE A 99 8.78 8.54 -1.43
N HIS A 100 10.00 8.84 -1.84
CA HIS A 100 10.74 9.93 -1.20
C HIS A 100 10.21 11.28 -1.71
N PRO A 101 9.60 12.14 -0.86
CA PRO A 101 8.92 13.36 -1.32
C PRO A 101 9.81 14.33 -2.08
N ALA A 102 11.10 14.38 -1.74
CA ALA A 102 12.07 15.27 -2.36
C ALA A 102 12.64 14.75 -3.70
N ARG A 103 12.27 13.52 -4.14
CA ARG A 103 12.67 13.06 -5.48
C ARG A 103 11.83 13.75 -6.54
N ASN A 104 12.47 14.02 -7.69
CA ASN A 104 11.82 14.68 -8.81
C ASN A 104 10.51 14.01 -9.18
N GLY A 105 9.41 14.77 -9.12
CA GLY A 105 8.06 14.32 -9.43
C GLY A 105 7.32 13.59 -8.30
N ALA A 106 8.00 12.99 -7.31
CA ALA A 106 7.37 12.23 -6.26
C ALA A 106 6.48 13.09 -5.34
N GLY A 107 6.82 14.35 -5.12
CA GLY A 107 6.00 15.29 -4.34
C GLY A 107 4.58 15.43 -4.89
N SER A 108 4.37 15.24 -6.19
CA SER A 108 3.07 15.31 -6.83
C SER A 108 2.12 14.15 -6.43
N LEU A 109 2.64 13.08 -5.84
CA LEU A 109 1.88 11.93 -5.32
C LEU A 109 1.32 12.17 -3.91
N TYR A 110 1.63 13.33 -3.31
CA TYR A 110 1.17 13.71 -1.97
C TYR A 110 0.24 14.93 -2.00
N THR A 111 -0.27 15.28 -3.18
CA THR A 111 -1.16 16.43 -3.35
C THR A 111 -2.62 16.07 -3.15
N LEU A 112 -3.42 17.06 -2.80
CA LEU A 112 -4.87 16.95 -2.66
C LEU A 112 -5.53 16.35 -3.92
N GLU A 113 -5.10 16.81 -5.10
CA GLU A 113 -5.64 16.35 -6.39
C GLU A 113 -5.31 14.89 -6.65
N HIS A 114 -4.09 14.44 -6.28
CA HIS A 114 -3.73 13.04 -6.42
C HIS A 114 -4.55 12.17 -5.48
N PHE A 115 -4.68 12.56 -4.23
CA PHE A 115 -5.51 11.84 -3.25
C PHE A 115 -6.98 11.77 -3.66
N ALA A 116 -7.53 12.85 -4.23
CA ALA A 116 -8.89 12.86 -4.78
C ALA A 116 -9.02 11.91 -6.00
N ALA A 117 -8.02 11.89 -6.88
CA ALA A 117 -7.98 10.97 -8.01
C ALA A 117 -7.92 9.51 -7.53
N VAL A 118 -7.08 9.18 -6.54
CA VAL A 118 -7.02 7.84 -5.94
C VAL A 118 -8.39 7.46 -5.35
N ARG A 119 -9.03 8.37 -4.61
CA ARG A 119 -10.36 8.11 -4.05
C ARG A 119 -11.39 7.73 -5.11
N SER A 120 -11.32 8.35 -6.29
CA SER A 120 -12.24 8.03 -7.40
C SER A 120 -12.00 6.64 -8.02
N ARG A 121 -10.89 5.98 -7.68
CA ARG A 121 -10.52 4.63 -8.13
C ARG A 121 -10.75 3.56 -7.06
N LEU A 122 -11.32 3.93 -5.93
CA LEU A 122 -11.78 2.95 -4.95
C LEU A 122 -13.14 2.40 -5.36
N GLU A 123 -13.34 1.11 -5.11
CA GLU A 123 -14.66 0.50 -5.10
C GLU A 123 -15.48 1.05 -3.91
N PRO A 124 -16.81 0.94 -3.93
CA PRO A 124 -17.63 1.28 -2.77
C PRO A 124 -17.16 0.52 -1.52
N GLY A 125 -16.81 1.25 -0.47
CA GLY A 125 -16.23 0.68 0.76
C GLY A 125 -14.75 0.34 0.66
N GLY A 126 -14.10 0.72 -0.44
CA GLY A 126 -12.67 0.50 -0.66
C GLY A 126 -11.78 1.26 0.31
N LEU A 127 -10.51 0.85 0.36
CA LEU A 127 -9.49 1.34 1.29
C LEU A 127 -8.31 1.94 0.53
N PHE A 128 -7.85 3.10 0.95
CA PHE A 128 -6.56 3.65 0.53
C PHE A 128 -5.57 3.67 1.69
N CYS A 129 -4.35 3.27 1.41
CA CYS A 129 -3.20 3.34 2.31
C CYS A 129 -2.05 4.09 1.64
N GLN A 130 -1.59 5.16 2.27
CA GLN A 130 -0.38 5.89 1.92
C GLN A 130 0.71 5.58 2.93
N TRP A 131 1.77 4.90 2.52
CA TRP A 131 2.93 4.67 3.36
C TRP A 131 3.88 5.87 3.37
N LEU A 132 4.43 6.19 4.55
CA LEU A 132 5.34 7.31 4.77
C LEU A 132 6.58 6.84 5.53
N ALA A 133 7.76 7.04 4.96
CA ALA A 133 9.05 6.82 5.61
C ALA A 133 9.44 8.10 6.37
N LEU A 134 9.13 8.16 7.66
CA LEU A 134 9.27 9.41 8.44
C LEU A 134 10.70 9.93 8.52
N HIS A 135 11.70 9.05 8.42
CA HIS A 135 13.11 9.42 8.40
C HIS A 135 13.58 10.10 7.09
N GLN A 136 12.70 10.16 6.07
CA GLN A 136 13.00 10.75 4.76
C GLN A 136 12.33 12.12 4.55
N MET A 137 11.71 12.67 5.57
CA MET A 137 10.98 13.95 5.46
C MET A 137 11.09 14.77 6.74
N ASP A 138 11.03 16.07 6.60
CA ASP A 138 10.92 16.99 7.73
C ASP A 138 9.45 17.09 8.23
N ILE A 139 9.28 17.74 9.38
CA ILE A 139 7.97 17.87 10.02
C ILE A 139 6.99 18.72 9.21
N GLU A 140 7.46 19.72 8.47
CA GLU A 140 6.63 20.59 7.65
C GLU A 140 6.07 19.82 6.43
N THR A 141 6.93 19.03 5.80
CA THR A 141 6.52 18.10 4.72
C THR A 141 5.49 17.10 5.24
N LEU A 142 5.73 16.48 6.40
CA LEU A 142 4.79 15.55 7.01
C LEU A 142 3.43 16.22 7.30
N ARG A 143 3.44 17.40 7.91
CA ARG A 143 2.20 18.16 8.19
C ARG A 143 1.43 18.47 6.92
N SER A 144 2.13 18.89 5.86
CA SER A 144 1.51 19.20 4.56
C SER A 144 0.85 17.96 3.94
N ILE A 145 1.54 16.81 3.96
CA ILE A 145 1.00 15.54 3.46
C ILE A 145 -0.23 15.11 4.25
N VAL A 146 -0.15 15.13 5.58
CA VAL A 146 -1.27 14.76 6.45
C VAL A 146 -2.46 15.70 6.25
N ALA A 147 -2.22 17.02 6.15
CA ALA A 147 -3.28 18.00 5.90
C ALA A 147 -4.00 17.75 4.56
N ALA A 148 -3.25 17.48 3.49
CA ALA A 148 -3.84 17.14 2.19
C ALA A 148 -4.61 15.81 2.24
N PHE A 149 -4.07 14.81 2.96
CA PHE A 149 -4.70 13.50 3.09
C PHE A 149 -6.04 13.58 3.82
N VAL A 150 -6.10 14.22 4.98
CA VAL A 150 -7.33 14.26 5.80
C VAL A 150 -8.44 15.09 5.19
N GLN A 151 -8.13 16.03 4.29
CA GLN A 151 -9.15 16.76 3.53
C GLN A 151 -9.94 15.83 2.59
N VAL A 152 -9.29 14.83 2.02
CA VAL A 152 -9.91 13.83 1.13
C VAL A 152 -10.46 12.65 1.92
N TYR A 153 -9.79 12.28 3.00
CA TYR A 153 -10.03 11.08 3.81
C TYR A 153 -10.23 11.42 5.29
N PRO A 154 -11.38 12.01 5.66
CA PRO A 154 -11.59 12.55 7.01
C PRO A 154 -11.59 11.49 8.12
N ASN A 155 -11.87 10.21 7.77
CA ASN A 155 -11.86 9.08 8.72
C ASN A 155 -10.52 8.33 8.72
N ALA A 156 -9.43 9.01 8.39
CA ALA A 156 -8.11 8.41 8.35
C ALA A 156 -7.62 8.00 9.74
N VAL A 157 -6.88 6.90 9.77
CA VAL A 157 -6.10 6.46 10.93
C VAL A 157 -4.64 6.34 10.54
N ALA A 158 -3.75 6.55 11.51
CA ALA A 158 -2.34 6.29 11.36
C ALA A 158 -2.00 4.92 11.96
N VAL A 159 -1.28 4.09 11.20
CA VAL A 159 -0.81 2.77 11.63
C VAL A 159 0.70 2.69 11.53
N LEU A 160 1.33 2.05 12.49
CA LEU A 160 2.78 1.92 12.56
C LEU A 160 3.20 0.58 11.95
N ALA A 161 3.86 0.60 10.78
CA ALA A 161 4.41 -0.60 10.15
C ALA A 161 5.82 -0.93 10.64
N SER A 162 6.60 0.09 11.01
CA SER A 162 7.93 -0.09 11.61
C SER A 162 8.10 0.90 12.76
N ASN A 163 8.42 0.37 13.93
CA ASN A 163 8.75 1.13 15.14
C ASN A 163 10.27 1.28 15.34
N SER A 164 11.07 1.03 14.30
CA SER A 164 12.50 1.31 14.33
C SER A 164 12.72 2.80 14.57
N LEU A 165 13.62 3.14 15.49
CA LEU A 165 13.99 4.53 15.75
C LEU A 165 14.70 5.17 14.56
N ASP A 166 15.44 4.37 13.78
CA ASP A 166 16.21 4.85 12.63
C ASP A 166 15.35 4.95 11.36
N THR A 167 14.39 4.05 11.19
CA THR A 167 13.58 3.93 9.97
C THR A 167 12.10 3.71 10.28
N PRO A 168 11.44 4.65 10.97
CA PRO A 168 10.02 4.54 11.29
C PRO A 168 9.18 4.68 10.02
N VAL A 169 8.19 3.79 9.88
CA VAL A 169 7.23 3.79 8.76
C VAL A 169 5.81 3.83 9.30
N VAL A 170 5.06 4.83 8.83
CA VAL A 170 3.65 5.03 9.19
C VAL A 170 2.79 4.96 7.93
N GLY A 171 1.64 4.31 8.03
CA GLY A 171 0.59 4.34 7.01
C GLY A 171 -0.55 5.25 7.40
N LEU A 172 -0.95 6.13 6.51
CA LEU A 172 -2.24 6.82 6.59
C LEU A 172 -3.26 5.96 5.87
N ILE A 173 -4.24 5.44 6.59
CA ILE A 173 -5.22 4.49 6.04
C ILE A 173 -6.62 5.04 6.22
N SER A 174 -7.43 4.96 5.16
CA SER A 174 -8.84 5.34 5.22
C SER A 174 -9.72 4.44 4.35
N ARG A 175 -10.94 4.28 4.82
CA ARG A 175 -12.11 3.82 4.05
C ARG A 175 -13.10 4.97 4.03
N PRO A 176 -13.05 5.85 3.03
CA PRO A 176 -13.72 7.16 3.08
C PRO A 176 -15.24 7.10 3.24
N ASP A 177 -15.86 6.02 2.76
CA ASP A 177 -17.31 5.85 2.77
C ASP A 177 -17.80 4.95 3.93
N GLN A 178 -16.93 4.68 4.91
CA GLN A 178 -17.20 3.80 6.04
C GLN A 178 -17.03 4.52 7.37
N PRO A 179 -17.72 4.05 8.43
CA PRO A 179 -17.52 4.60 9.78
C PRO A 179 -16.11 4.35 10.29
N ALA A 180 -15.78 5.01 11.39
CA ALA A 180 -14.48 4.86 12.06
C ALA A 180 -14.14 3.38 12.36
N TRP A 181 -12.86 3.08 12.37
CA TRP A 181 -12.33 1.75 12.60
C TRP A 181 -12.68 1.20 13.99
N GLN A 182 -13.06 -0.07 14.03
CA GLN A 182 -13.20 -0.83 15.27
C GLN A 182 -12.08 -1.84 15.38
N VAL A 183 -11.29 -1.75 16.43
CA VAL A 183 -10.09 -2.57 16.64
C VAL A 183 -10.43 -4.07 16.65
N GLU A 184 -11.54 -4.44 17.30
CA GLU A 184 -12.02 -5.82 17.39
C GLU A 184 -12.31 -6.42 16.03
N THR A 185 -12.89 -5.63 15.12
CA THR A 185 -13.16 -6.06 13.75
C THR A 185 -11.87 -6.33 12.97
N VAL A 186 -10.85 -5.50 13.13
CA VAL A 186 -9.54 -5.72 12.49
C VAL A 186 -8.89 -6.97 13.09
N ARG A 187 -8.94 -7.13 14.42
CA ARG A 187 -8.35 -8.27 15.11
C ARG A 187 -8.99 -9.61 14.69
N SER A 188 -10.32 -9.69 14.60
CA SER A 188 -11.00 -10.90 14.16
C SER A 188 -10.58 -11.31 12.74
N ARG A 189 -10.41 -10.35 11.84
CA ARG A 189 -9.96 -10.62 10.47
C ARG A 189 -8.53 -11.17 10.39
N MET A 190 -7.65 -10.79 11.30
CA MET A 190 -6.31 -11.38 11.37
C MET A 190 -6.33 -12.87 11.65
N THR A 191 -7.39 -13.40 12.26
CA THR A 191 -7.58 -14.83 12.49
C THR A 191 -8.25 -15.58 11.33
N GLU A 192 -8.92 -14.85 10.43
CA GLU A 192 -9.67 -15.42 9.29
C GLU A 192 -8.89 -15.46 7.97
N VAL A 193 -7.62 -15.08 8.01
CA VAL A 193 -6.75 -15.02 6.82
C VAL A 193 -6.37 -16.42 6.32
N SER A 194 -5.98 -16.52 5.04
CA SER A 194 -5.51 -17.77 4.46
C SER A 194 -4.28 -18.32 5.21
N PRO A 195 -4.02 -19.66 5.22
CA PRO A 195 -2.85 -20.23 5.89
C PRO A 195 -1.52 -19.60 5.43
N ARG A 196 -1.37 -19.24 4.15
CA ARG A 196 -0.18 -18.56 3.63
C ARG A 196 -0.05 -17.16 4.20
N MET A 197 -1.15 -16.42 4.24
CA MET A 197 -1.20 -15.08 4.81
C MET A 197 -0.98 -15.11 6.32
N ALA A 198 -1.58 -16.08 7.04
CA ALA A 198 -1.34 -16.28 8.48
C ALA A 198 0.14 -16.52 8.80
N LYS A 199 0.82 -17.34 7.97
CA LYS A 199 2.26 -17.55 8.10
C LYS A 199 3.06 -16.27 7.86
N ALA A 200 2.68 -15.48 6.85
CA ALA A 200 3.34 -14.21 6.54
C ALA A 200 3.12 -13.16 7.66
N LEU A 201 1.91 -13.03 8.19
CA LEU A 201 1.58 -12.15 9.31
C LEU A 201 2.38 -12.53 10.56
N LYS A 202 2.42 -13.81 10.91
CA LYS A 202 3.23 -14.30 12.03
C LYS A 202 4.71 -14.04 11.85
N GLY A 203 5.24 -14.25 10.63
CA GLY A 203 6.63 -13.92 10.29
C GLY A 203 6.92 -12.42 10.35
N ALA A 204 5.93 -11.58 10.05
CA ALA A 204 5.99 -10.12 10.14
C ALA A 204 5.72 -9.58 11.55
N LYS A 205 5.42 -10.44 12.53
CA LYS A 205 5.03 -10.08 13.91
C LYS A 205 3.79 -9.16 13.95
N LEU A 206 2.80 -9.46 13.13
CA LEU A 206 1.46 -8.87 13.15
C LEU A 206 0.47 -9.77 13.87
#